data_b6f4dcfe768ac4cdf64f6195f54e538f
#
_entry.id   b6f4dcfe768ac4cdf64f6195f54e538f
#
_cell.length_a   1.000
_cell.length_b   1.000
_cell.length_c   1.000
_cell.angle_alpha   90.00
_cell.angle_beta   90.00
_cell.angle_gamma   90.00
#
_symmetry.space_group_name_H-M   'P 1'
#
loop_
_entity.id
_entity.type
_entity.pdbx_description
1 polymer ?
#
loop_
_entity_poly.entity_id
_entity_poly.type
_entity_poly.pdbx_seq_one_letter_code
_entity_poly.pdbx_strand_id
1 'polypeptide(L)'
;PTLITLYGMPSACGLKQLSPFVVKVEMALLYLGLEYEVEHISPLKVRSLSPAGKVPWIRMGKSTLSESDSIIAFLNGNQDGDLFDGLTNDQRVLGLALKRLTEDHLYWLMVWAKWISETSRAALAESLLDQYPRPIRMVISAVTKRQISAMCKTQGIGLMSADERGKEAVKDLTALSDQLEKMPFLLGPDITVYDFSVAAMLSSILFFKPTNWLSDMAKNHEVFPEYLGRVSDRLGDYEFIQD
;
A
#
# COMPACT_ATOMS: atom_id res chain seq x y z
N PRO A 1 -11.00 25.38 -7.05
CA PRO A 1 -10.43 24.31 -6.23
C PRO A 1 -8.91 24.43 -6.24
N THR A 2 -8.28 24.27 -5.06
CA THR A 2 -6.81 24.30 -4.96
C THR A 2 -6.30 22.94 -5.37
N LEU A 3 -5.43 22.85 -6.38
CA LEU A 3 -4.81 21.61 -6.83
C LEU A 3 -4.09 20.92 -5.65
N ILE A 4 -4.33 19.63 -5.51
CA ILE A 4 -3.69 18.79 -4.49
C ILE A 4 -2.43 18.17 -5.09
N THR A 5 -1.27 18.38 -4.46
CA THR A 5 -0.06 17.63 -4.78
C THR A 5 0.09 16.48 -3.81
N LEU A 6 0.03 15.24 -4.31
CA LEU A 6 0.27 14.01 -3.53
C LEU A 6 1.73 13.58 -3.72
N TYR A 7 2.46 13.47 -2.63
CA TYR A 7 3.85 13.02 -2.65
C TYR A 7 3.95 11.52 -2.39
N GLY A 8 4.57 10.82 -3.33
CA GLY A 8 4.69 9.38 -3.33
C GLY A 8 6.08 8.88 -3.69
N MET A 9 6.21 7.55 -3.74
CA MET A 9 7.42 6.87 -4.18
C MET A 9 7.42 6.74 -5.70
N PRO A 10 8.57 6.62 -6.36
CA PRO A 10 8.63 6.30 -7.78
C PRO A 10 7.97 4.94 -8.08
N SER A 11 7.56 4.77 -9.33
CA SER A 11 7.22 3.46 -9.88
C SER A 11 8.44 2.54 -9.79
N ALA A 12 8.22 1.31 -9.41
CA ALA A 12 9.28 0.33 -9.27
C ALA A 12 8.74 -1.10 -9.32
N CYS A 13 9.52 -2.01 -9.84
CA CYS A 13 9.20 -3.44 -9.80
C CYS A 13 7.79 -3.78 -10.32
N GLY A 14 7.36 -3.14 -11.42
CA GLY A 14 6.05 -3.35 -12.05
C GLY A 14 4.89 -2.61 -11.39
N LEU A 15 5.11 -1.94 -10.27
CA LEU A 15 4.09 -1.14 -9.57
C LEU A 15 4.13 0.32 -10.05
N LYS A 16 2.96 0.88 -10.36
CA LYS A 16 2.80 2.32 -10.65
C LYS A 16 3.25 3.18 -9.45
N GLN A 17 2.97 2.70 -8.25
CA GLN A 17 3.34 3.33 -7.00
C GLN A 17 3.87 2.28 -6.02
N LEU A 18 5.09 2.46 -5.53
CA LEU A 18 5.71 1.46 -4.64
C LEU A 18 5.07 1.40 -3.25
N SER A 19 4.56 2.53 -2.74
CA SER A 19 3.93 2.61 -1.43
C SER A 19 2.43 2.33 -1.49
N PRO A 20 1.92 1.27 -0.83
CA PRO A 20 0.49 1.01 -0.78
C PRO A 20 -0.30 2.13 -0.08
N PHE A 21 0.31 2.85 0.86
CA PHE A 21 -0.37 3.97 1.53
C PHE A 21 -0.56 5.19 0.61
N VAL A 22 0.29 5.35 -0.40
CA VAL A 22 0.08 6.37 -1.45
C VAL A 22 -1.05 5.94 -2.37
N VAL A 23 -1.07 4.68 -2.82
CA VAL A 23 -2.16 4.10 -3.61
C VAL A 23 -3.51 4.27 -2.89
N LYS A 24 -3.56 4.00 -1.59
CA LYS A 24 -4.75 4.21 -0.75
C LYS A 24 -5.26 5.65 -0.82
N VAL A 25 -4.38 6.64 -0.73
CA VAL A 25 -4.76 8.07 -0.82
C VAL A 25 -5.16 8.43 -2.25
N GLU A 26 -4.48 7.93 -3.29
CA GLU A 26 -4.90 8.13 -4.68
C GLU A 26 -6.33 7.64 -4.91
N MET A 27 -6.66 6.42 -4.43
CA MET A 27 -8.02 5.87 -4.55
C MET A 27 -9.05 6.75 -3.84
N ALA A 28 -8.74 7.30 -2.68
CA ALA A 28 -9.63 8.23 -1.98
C ALA A 28 -9.84 9.54 -2.78
N LEU A 29 -8.78 10.10 -3.37
CA LEU A 29 -8.86 11.30 -4.21
C LEU A 29 -9.72 11.05 -5.45
N LEU A 30 -9.52 9.92 -6.13
CA LEU A 30 -10.32 9.51 -7.29
C LEU A 30 -11.79 9.29 -6.93
N TYR A 31 -12.05 8.58 -5.85
CA TYR A 31 -13.41 8.32 -5.38
C TYR A 31 -14.17 9.61 -5.06
N LEU A 32 -13.49 10.60 -4.48
CA LEU A 32 -14.05 11.92 -4.18
C LEU A 32 -14.09 12.86 -5.39
N GLY A 33 -13.59 12.46 -6.55
CA GLY A 33 -13.54 13.27 -7.77
C GLY A 33 -12.65 14.51 -7.63
N LEU A 34 -11.61 14.45 -6.81
CA LEU A 34 -10.70 15.56 -6.56
C LEU A 34 -9.55 15.60 -7.57
N GLU A 35 -9.25 16.77 -8.10
CA GLU A 35 -8.10 16.97 -8.97
C GLU A 35 -6.81 16.95 -8.17
N TYR A 36 -5.85 16.13 -8.61
CA TYR A 36 -4.55 16.01 -7.99
C TYR A 36 -3.44 15.73 -9.01
N GLU A 37 -2.22 15.98 -8.58
CA GLU A 37 -1.00 15.55 -9.26
C GLU A 37 -0.13 14.73 -8.30
N VAL A 38 0.66 13.78 -8.83
CA VAL A 38 1.59 12.98 -8.03
C VAL A 38 3.01 13.47 -8.27
N GLU A 39 3.71 13.84 -7.19
CA GLU A 39 5.12 14.14 -7.19
C GLU A 39 5.91 12.96 -6.60
N HIS A 40 6.78 12.37 -7.40
CA HIS A 40 7.58 11.23 -6.98
C HIS A 40 8.86 11.68 -6.26
N ILE A 41 9.02 11.21 -5.04
CA ILE A 41 10.18 11.53 -4.20
C ILE A 41 11.13 10.34 -4.13
N SER A 42 12.41 10.59 -4.42
CA SER A 42 13.45 9.56 -4.23
C SER A 42 13.41 9.00 -2.80
N PRO A 43 13.46 7.66 -2.62
CA PRO A 43 13.45 7.04 -1.30
C PRO A 43 14.47 7.61 -0.33
N LEU A 44 15.64 8.03 -0.85
CA LEU A 44 16.72 8.63 -0.06
C LEU A 44 16.40 10.03 0.47
N LYS A 45 15.46 10.73 -0.16
CA LYS A 45 15.05 12.10 0.21
C LYS A 45 13.76 12.15 1.01
N VAL A 46 12.99 11.06 1.07
CA VAL A 46 11.69 11.04 1.79
C VAL A 46 11.86 11.53 3.23
N ARG A 47 12.84 11.01 3.95
CA ARG A 47 13.03 11.35 5.37
C ARG A 47 13.34 12.84 5.61
N SER A 48 13.99 13.50 4.67
CA SER A 48 14.36 14.92 4.79
C SER A 48 13.28 15.88 4.27
N LEU A 49 12.45 15.44 3.33
CA LEU A 49 11.44 16.29 2.68
C LEU A 49 10.06 16.09 3.31
N SER A 50 9.73 14.91 3.78
CA SER A 50 8.43 14.62 4.38
C SER A 50 8.31 15.19 5.77
N PRO A 51 7.20 15.84 6.13
CA PRO A 51 6.93 16.30 7.49
C PRO A 51 6.96 15.16 8.53
N ALA A 52 6.52 13.95 8.16
CA ALA A 52 6.50 12.76 9.02
C ALA A 52 7.65 11.77 8.72
N GLY A 53 8.58 12.12 7.81
CA GLY A 53 9.70 11.26 7.42
C GLY A 53 9.32 10.05 6.57
N LYS A 54 8.07 9.97 6.08
CA LYS A 54 7.54 8.89 5.24
C LYS A 54 6.48 9.41 4.26
N VAL A 55 6.13 8.61 3.26
CA VAL A 55 5.01 8.86 2.34
C VAL A 55 3.76 8.14 2.86
N PRO A 56 2.53 8.61 2.48
CA PRO A 56 2.21 9.81 1.72
C PRO A 56 2.20 11.08 2.57
N TRP A 57 2.32 12.20 1.88
CA TRP A 57 1.83 13.48 2.38
C TRP A 57 1.22 14.25 1.21
N ILE A 58 0.35 15.20 1.51
CA ILE A 58 -0.25 16.10 0.53
C ILE A 58 0.14 17.54 0.79
N ARG A 59 0.12 18.35 -0.27
CA ARG A 59 0.19 19.81 -0.19
C ARG A 59 -1.02 20.42 -0.87
N MET A 60 -1.62 21.40 -0.21
CA MET A 60 -2.72 22.21 -0.70
C MET A 60 -2.39 23.67 -0.43
N GLY A 61 -1.97 24.41 -1.46
CA GLY A 61 -1.46 25.75 -1.29
C GLY A 61 -0.24 25.81 -0.36
N LYS A 62 -0.38 26.41 0.82
CA LYS A 62 0.69 26.52 1.83
C LYS A 62 0.61 25.42 2.93
N SER A 63 -0.46 24.67 2.96
CA SER A 63 -0.67 23.63 3.98
C SER A 63 -0.16 22.29 3.51
N THR A 64 0.45 21.54 4.44
CA THR A 64 0.89 20.15 4.25
C THR A 64 0.24 19.27 5.30
N LEU A 65 -0.13 18.06 4.89
CA LEU A 65 -0.70 17.05 5.79
C LEU A 65 -0.08 15.69 5.48
N SER A 66 0.34 14.97 6.50
CA SER A 66 0.95 13.64 6.42
C SER A 66 0.04 12.59 7.05
N GLU A 67 0.36 11.32 6.86
CA GLU A 67 -0.36 10.14 7.31
C GLU A 67 -1.63 9.87 6.49
N SER A 68 -1.70 8.69 5.87
CA SER A 68 -2.80 8.35 4.95
C SER A 68 -4.19 8.46 5.58
N ASP A 69 -4.35 8.03 6.82
CA ASP A 69 -5.64 8.14 7.53
C ASP A 69 -6.02 9.59 7.84
N SER A 70 -5.05 10.39 8.27
CA SER A 70 -5.28 11.83 8.52
C SER A 70 -5.61 12.57 7.24
N ILE A 71 -4.94 12.22 6.13
CA ILE A 71 -5.22 12.78 4.81
C ILE A 71 -6.65 12.42 4.40
N ILE A 72 -7.04 11.15 4.46
CA ILE A 72 -8.39 10.70 4.08
C ILE A 72 -9.46 11.35 4.96
N ALA A 73 -9.24 11.44 6.27
CA ALA A 73 -10.17 12.10 7.17
C ALA A 73 -10.33 13.60 6.84
N PHE A 74 -9.23 14.28 6.51
CA PHE A 74 -9.25 15.67 6.08
C PHE A 74 -10.00 15.86 4.76
N LEU A 75 -9.71 15.01 3.76
CA LEU A 75 -10.39 15.06 2.46
C LEU A 75 -11.88 14.81 2.63
N ASN A 76 -12.26 13.84 3.45
CA ASN A 76 -13.64 13.52 3.77
C ASN A 76 -14.39 14.70 4.43
N GLY A 77 -13.76 15.36 5.39
CA GLY A 77 -14.36 16.48 6.13
C GLY A 77 -14.52 17.78 5.30
N ASN A 78 -13.93 17.86 4.12
CA ASN A 78 -13.99 19.02 3.23
C ASN A 78 -14.89 18.81 2.00
N GLN A 79 -15.70 17.75 1.98
CA GLN A 79 -16.61 17.41 0.90
C GLN A 79 -18.06 17.36 1.40
N ASP A 80 -18.99 17.56 0.47
CA ASP A 80 -20.43 17.32 0.68
C ASP A 80 -20.70 15.81 0.59
N GLY A 81 -20.36 15.07 1.62
CA GLY A 81 -20.51 13.61 1.69
C GLY A 81 -19.51 13.00 2.65
N ASP A 82 -19.85 11.85 3.20
CA ASP A 82 -18.99 11.11 4.13
C ASP A 82 -18.58 9.78 3.51
N LEU A 83 -17.28 9.52 3.39
CA LEU A 83 -16.73 8.24 2.94
C LEU A 83 -17.21 7.04 3.78
N PHE A 84 -17.79 7.30 4.94
CA PHE A 84 -18.37 6.30 5.85
C PHE A 84 -19.90 6.28 5.81
N ASP A 85 -20.55 7.10 4.96
CA ASP A 85 -21.99 7.13 4.84
C ASP A 85 -22.55 5.79 4.38
N GLY A 86 -23.73 5.45 4.87
CA GLY A 86 -24.42 4.20 4.57
C GLY A 86 -23.87 2.96 5.26
N LEU A 87 -22.73 3.04 5.97
CA LEU A 87 -22.17 1.91 6.71
C LEU A 87 -22.86 1.75 8.07
N THR A 88 -23.30 0.53 8.35
CA THR A 88 -23.76 0.12 9.68
C THR A 88 -22.61 0.09 10.69
N ASN A 89 -22.91 0.08 11.99
CA ASN A 89 -21.89 -0.07 13.02
C ASN A 89 -21.08 -1.38 12.85
N ASP A 90 -21.75 -2.48 12.53
CA ASP A 90 -21.06 -3.78 12.33
C ASP A 90 -20.12 -3.74 11.13
N GLN A 91 -20.51 -3.09 10.04
CA GLN A 91 -19.64 -2.87 8.89
C GLN A 91 -18.44 -1.98 9.23
N ARG A 92 -18.63 -0.92 10.00
CA ARG A 92 -17.53 -0.06 10.46
C ARG A 92 -16.55 -0.82 11.36
N VAL A 93 -17.04 -1.66 12.26
CA VAL A 93 -16.22 -2.51 13.14
C VAL A 93 -15.45 -3.54 12.32
N LEU A 94 -16.11 -4.26 11.42
CA LEU A 94 -15.47 -5.24 10.55
C LEU A 94 -14.46 -4.58 9.61
N GLY A 95 -14.83 -3.47 8.97
CA GLY A 95 -13.94 -2.71 8.08
C GLY A 95 -12.67 -2.24 8.80
N LEU A 96 -12.81 -1.72 10.02
CA LEU A 96 -11.65 -1.33 10.83
C LEU A 96 -10.78 -2.54 11.19
N ALA A 97 -11.36 -3.68 11.55
CA ALA A 97 -10.61 -4.88 11.88
C ALA A 97 -9.81 -5.40 10.66
N LEU A 98 -10.43 -5.46 9.48
CA LEU A 98 -9.78 -5.90 8.25
C LEU A 98 -8.71 -4.90 7.77
N LYS A 99 -8.96 -3.61 7.93
CA LYS A 99 -7.95 -2.58 7.69
C LYS A 99 -6.73 -2.77 8.60
N ARG A 100 -6.93 -3.02 9.90
CA ARG A 100 -5.84 -3.27 10.84
C ARG A 100 -5.07 -4.56 10.52
N LEU A 101 -5.78 -5.65 10.20
CA LEU A 101 -5.14 -6.85 9.70
C LEU A 101 -4.22 -6.54 8.52
N THR A 102 -4.71 -5.74 7.58
CA THR A 102 -4.00 -5.40 6.35
C THR A 102 -2.82 -4.45 6.59
N GLU A 103 -3.03 -3.35 7.30
CA GLU A 103 -2.03 -2.28 7.47
C GLU A 103 -1.06 -2.53 8.63
N ASP A 104 -1.49 -3.22 9.69
CA ASP A 104 -0.69 -3.41 10.90
C ASP A 104 -0.02 -4.80 10.96
N HIS A 105 -0.50 -5.78 10.16
CA HIS A 105 0.08 -7.12 10.13
C HIS A 105 0.55 -7.56 8.74
N LEU A 106 -0.33 -7.71 7.75
CA LEU A 106 0.01 -8.15 6.39
C LEU A 106 1.07 -7.23 5.73
N TYR A 107 0.99 -5.92 5.99
CA TYR A 107 1.99 -4.94 5.54
C TYR A 107 3.41 -5.34 5.93
N TRP A 108 3.64 -5.79 7.16
CA TRP A 108 4.98 -6.14 7.62
C TRP A 108 5.51 -7.44 7.02
N LEU A 109 4.62 -8.40 6.72
CA LEU A 109 4.96 -9.58 5.92
C LEU A 109 5.37 -9.19 4.50
N MET A 110 4.64 -8.25 3.88
CA MET A 110 5.00 -7.68 2.58
C MET A 110 6.33 -6.92 2.61
N VAL A 111 6.57 -6.10 3.62
CA VAL A 111 7.85 -5.39 3.80
C VAL A 111 8.99 -6.40 3.90
N TRP A 112 8.82 -7.46 4.69
CA TRP A 112 9.81 -8.52 4.78
C TRP A 112 10.06 -9.19 3.42
N ALA A 113 9.01 -9.59 2.72
CA ALA A 113 9.11 -10.26 1.43
C ALA A 113 9.80 -9.40 0.36
N LYS A 114 9.57 -8.09 0.35
CA LYS A 114 10.14 -7.18 -0.65
C LYS A 114 11.56 -6.73 -0.32
N TRP A 115 11.84 -6.41 0.94
CA TRP A 115 13.07 -5.70 1.30
C TRP A 115 14.14 -6.60 1.92
N ILE A 116 13.75 -7.77 2.45
CA ILE A 116 14.70 -8.70 3.10
C ILE A 116 15.07 -9.85 2.17
N SER A 117 14.13 -10.36 1.37
CA SER A 117 14.41 -11.38 0.35
C SER A 117 15.44 -10.85 -0.66
N GLU A 118 16.42 -11.67 -1.01
CA GLU A 118 17.57 -11.23 -1.80
C GLU A 118 17.17 -10.79 -3.21
N THR A 119 16.37 -11.60 -3.90
CA THR A 119 15.93 -11.34 -5.28
C THR A 119 15.08 -10.06 -5.36
N SER A 120 14.08 -9.91 -4.48
CA SER A 120 13.22 -8.72 -4.44
C SER A 120 14.00 -7.46 -4.10
N ARG A 121 14.91 -7.54 -3.13
CA ARG A 121 15.76 -6.42 -2.72
C ARG A 121 16.74 -5.99 -3.82
N ALA A 122 17.30 -6.95 -4.57
CA ALA A 122 18.16 -6.64 -5.70
C ALA A 122 17.40 -5.90 -6.80
N ALA A 123 16.20 -6.35 -7.14
CA ALA A 123 15.33 -5.68 -8.11
C ALA A 123 14.91 -4.27 -7.66
N LEU A 124 14.59 -4.09 -6.38
CA LEU A 124 14.30 -2.76 -5.82
C LEU A 124 15.52 -1.83 -5.89
N ALA A 125 16.70 -2.34 -5.56
CA ALA A 125 17.92 -1.55 -5.66
C ALA A 125 18.24 -1.17 -7.11
N GLU A 126 18.01 -2.05 -8.06
CA GLU A 126 18.18 -1.77 -9.48
C GLU A 126 17.17 -0.73 -9.98
N SER A 127 15.91 -0.88 -9.63
CA SER A 127 14.83 0.01 -10.08
C SER A 127 14.87 1.41 -9.44
N LEU A 128 15.22 1.52 -8.16
CA LEU A 128 15.17 2.78 -7.41
C LEU A 128 16.49 3.55 -7.36
N LEU A 129 17.60 2.88 -7.66
CA LEU A 129 18.96 3.43 -7.50
C LEU A 129 19.77 3.33 -8.80
N ASP A 130 19.14 3.20 -9.95
CA ASP A 130 19.77 3.05 -11.26
C ASP A 130 20.75 4.18 -11.58
N GLN A 131 20.45 5.41 -11.11
CA GLN A 131 21.30 6.59 -11.27
C GLN A 131 22.63 6.50 -10.50
N TYR A 132 22.79 5.53 -9.57
CA TYR A 132 24.02 5.37 -8.80
C TYR A 132 24.90 4.24 -9.33
N PRO A 133 26.24 4.37 -9.29
CA PRO A 133 27.16 3.28 -9.60
C PRO A 133 26.90 2.03 -8.74
N ARG A 134 27.13 0.84 -9.31
CA ARG A 134 26.82 -0.45 -8.66
C ARG A 134 27.38 -0.58 -7.22
N PRO A 135 28.64 -0.17 -6.90
CA PRO A 135 29.14 -0.26 -5.53
C PRO A 135 28.31 0.58 -4.54
N ILE A 136 27.89 1.78 -4.95
CA ILE A 136 27.05 2.67 -4.13
C ILE A 136 25.69 2.07 -3.91
N ARG A 137 25.04 1.51 -4.97
CA ARG A 137 23.77 0.80 -4.85
C ARG A 137 23.84 -0.34 -3.83
N MET A 138 24.92 -1.12 -3.85
CA MET A 138 25.12 -2.22 -2.92
C MET A 138 25.20 -1.74 -1.47
N VAL A 139 25.92 -0.66 -1.21
CA VAL A 139 26.02 -0.07 0.14
C VAL A 139 24.68 0.44 0.62
N ILE A 140 23.97 1.23 -0.20
CA ILE A 140 22.64 1.75 0.13
C ILE A 140 21.68 0.59 0.41
N SER A 141 21.65 -0.43 -0.46
CA SER A 141 20.79 -1.60 -0.29
C SER A 141 21.10 -2.38 1.00
N ALA A 142 22.37 -2.52 1.37
CA ALA A 142 22.77 -3.18 2.61
C ALA A 142 22.33 -2.39 3.86
N VAL A 143 22.52 -1.06 3.85
CA VAL A 143 22.07 -0.18 4.95
C VAL A 143 20.54 -0.22 5.08
N THR A 144 19.81 -0.11 3.95
CA THR A 144 18.35 -0.20 3.93
C THR A 144 17.86 -1.53 4.48
N LYS A 145 18.46 -2.66 4.05
CA LYS A 145 18.14 -3.99 4.59
C LYS A 145 18.32 -4.03 6.11
N ARG A 146 19.42 -3.49 6.63
CA ARG A 146 19.68 -3.48 8.08
C ARG A 146 18.62 -2.68 8.85
N GLN A 147 18.26 -1.51 8.35
CA GLN A 147 17.25 -0.65 8.97
C GLN A 147 15.87 -1.32 8.96
N ILE A 148 15.44 -1.85 7.82
CA ILE A 148 14.14 -2.52 7.69
C ILE A 148 14.11 -3.81 8.53
N SER A 149 15.20 -4.59 8.55
CA SER A 149 15.29 -5.76 9.41
C SER A 149 15.13 -5.41 10.89
N ALA A 150 15.73 -4.31 11.35
CA ALA A 150 15.54 -3.83 12.71
C ALA A 150 14.10 -3.43 13.01
N MET A 151 13.44 -2.71 12.08
CA MET A 151 12.02 -2.35 12.20
C MET A 151 11.12 -3.60 12.26
N CYS A 152 11.33 -4.56 11.38
CA CYS A 152 10.59 -5.83 11.37
C CYS A 152 10.79 -6.64 12.66
N LYS A 153 12.00 -6.61 13.24
CA LYS A 153 12.27 -7.25 14.53
C LYS A 153 11.55 -6.55 15.69
N THR A 154 11.52 -5.24 15.70
CA THR A 154 10.77 -4.46 16.70
C THR A 154 9.27 -4.72 16.62
N GLN A 155 8.75 -4.88 15.41
CA GLN A 155 7.33 -5.22 15.19
C GLN A 155 7.00 -6.68 15.55
N GLY A 156 7.97 -7.59 15.48
CA GLY A 156 7.82 -9.01 15.80
C GLY A 156 7.97 -9.95 14.60
N ILE A 157 7.53 -9.57 13.41
CA ILE A 157 7.64 -10.39 12.19
C ILE A 157 9.09 -10.81 11.89
N GLY A 158 10.04 -9.93 12.18
CA GLY A 158 11.47 -10.19 11.98
C GLY A 158 12.10 -11.20 12.95
N LEU A 159 11.39 -11.59 14.01
CA LEU A 159 11.81 -12.62 14.96
C LEU A 159 11.29 -14.02 14.59
N MET A 160 10.29 -14.09 13.71
CA MET A 160 9.70 -15.34 13.26
C MET A 160 10.63 -16.06 12.28
N SER A 161 10.54 -17.40 12.28
CA SER A 161 11.10 -18.25 11.23
C SER A 161 10.36 -18.04 9.91
N ALA A 162 10.90 -18.56 8.81
CA ALA A 162 10.24 -18.52 7.51
C ALA A 162 8.91 -19.28 7.52
N ASP A 163 8.85 -20.41 8.19
CA ASP A 163 7.63 -21.22 8.34
C ASP A 163 6.54 -20.48 9.14
N GLU A 164 6.92 -19.85 10.25
CA GLU A 164 5.98 -19.05 11.04
C GLU A 164 5.41 -17.87 10.23
N ARG A 165 6.26 -17.10 9.52
CA ARG A 165 5.78 -16.03 8.63
C ARG A 165 4.85 -16.55 7.54
N GLY A 166 5.15 -17.72 6.97
CA GLY A 166 4.27 -18.37 5.99
C GLY A 166 2.91 -18.71 6.58
N LYS A 167 2.86 -19.26 7.79
CA LYS A 167 1.61 -19.57 8.50
C LYS A 167 0.79 -18.32 8.81
N GLU A 168 1.44 -17.23 9.22
CA GLU A 168 0.74 -15.96 9.46
C GLU A 168 0.20 -15.37 8.16
N ALA A 169 0.97 -15.43 7.07
CA ALA A 169 0.51 -14.98 5.76
C ALA A 169 -0.73 -15.77 5.27
N VAL A 170 -0.75 -17.09 5.48
CA VAL A 170 -1.94 -17.92 5.15
C VAL A 170 -3.16 -17.42 5.91
N LYS A 171 -3.05 -17.15 7.20
CA LYS A 171 -4.19 -16.67 8.01
C LYS A 171 -4.73 -15.34 7.49
N ASP A 172 -3.84 -14.38 7.22
CA ASP A 172 -4.25 -13.05 6.74
C ASP A 172 -4.88 -13.12 5.35
N LEU A 173 -4.23 -13.81 4.40
CA LEU A 173 -4.72 -13.95 3.04
C LEU A 173 -6.04 -14.73 2.99
N THR A 174 -6.17 -15.81 3.77
CA THR A 174 -7.43 -16.58 3.85
C THR A 174 -8.55 -15.73 4.43
N ALA A 175 -8.30 -14.98 5.51
CA ALA A 175 -9.32 -14.11 6.10
C ALA A 175 -9.84 -13.04 5.11
N LEU A 176 -8.94 -12.45 4.31
CA LEU A 176 -9.31 -11.51 3.26
C LEU A 176 -10.05 -12.20 2.10
N SER A 177 -9.58 -13.37 1.67
CA SER A 177 -10.22 -14.16 0.61
C SER A 177 -11.64 -14.57 0.99
N ASP A 178 -11.80 -15.19 2.17
CA ASP A 178 -13.09 -15.63 2.68
C ASP A 178 -14.11 -14.48 2.82
N GLN A 179 -13.61 -13.28 3.11
CA GLN A 179 -14.46 -12.09 3.16
C GLN A 179 -14.85 -11.59 1.76
N LEU A 180 -13.91 -11.54 0.83
CA LEU A 180 -14.11 -11.05 -0.53
C LEU A 180 -14.91 -12.02 -1.42
N GLU A 181 -14.97 -13.31 -1.07
CA GLU A 181 -15.82 -14.30 -1.74
C GLU A 181 -17.32 -14.11 -1.45
N LYS A 182 -17.66 -13.43 -0.35
CA LYS A 182 -19.05 -13.22 0.06
C LYS A 182 -19.74 -12.09 -0.70
N MET A 183 -18.97 -11.08 -1.13
CA MET A 183 -19.51 -9.82 -1.67
C MET A 183 -18.55 -9.22 -2.70
N PRO A 184 -19.04 -8.37 -3.62
CA PRO A 184 -18.20 -7.71 -4.62
C PRO A 184 -17.08 -6.85 -4.05
N PHE A 185 -17.34 -6.17 -2.92
CA PHE A 185 -16.39 -5.38 -2.17
C PHE A 185 -16.34 -5.83 -0.71
N LEU A 186 -15.40 -5.30 0.05
CA LEU A 186 -15.07 -5.77 1.39
C LEU A 186 -16.26 -5.86 2.36
N LEU A 187 -17.21 -4.92 2.28
CA LEU A 187 -18.33 -4.81 3.20
C LEU A 187 -19.71 -4.87 2.55
N GLY A 188 -19.78 -5.08 1.23
CA GLY A 188 -21.07 -5.10 0.53
C GLY A 188 -20.97 -4.98 -0.98
N PRO A 189 -22.08 -4.54 -1.63
CA PRO A 189 -22.11 -4.40 -3.07
C PRO A 189 -21.36 -3.17 -3.59
N ASP A 190 -21.09 -2.19 -2.74
CA ASP A 190 -20.45 -0.95 -3.10
C ASP A 190 -19.06 -0.83 -2.44
N ILE A 191 -18.14 -0.13 -3.14
CA ILE A 191 -16.81 0.18 -2.64
C ILE A 191 -16.90 1.10 -1.41
N THR A 192 -16.03 0.89 -0.43
CA THR A 192 -15.97 1.67 0.79
C THR A 192 -14.55 2.19 1.03
N VAL A 193 -14.37 3.11 1.96
CA VAL A 193 -13.05 3.60 2.36
C VAL A 193 -12.10 2.49 2.85
N TYR A 194 -12.63 1.39 3.34
CA TYR A 194 -11.85 0.24 3.81
C TYR A 194 -11.27 -0.57 2.64
N ASP A 195 -11.95 -0.56 1.49
CA ASP A 195 -11.44 -1.20 0.26
C ASP A 195 -10.15 -0.53 -0.23
N PHE A 196 -9.96 0.77 -0.01
CA PHE A 196 -8.74 1.45 -0.42
C PHE A 196 -7.50 0.88 0.28
N SER A 197 -7.60 0.52 1.56
CA SER A 197 -6.51 -0.11 2.31
C SER A 197 -6.22 -1.52 1.80
N VAL A 198 -7.26 -2.33 1.63
CA VAL A 198 -7.12 -3.74 1.22
C VAL A 198 -6.65 -3.84 -0.23
N ALA A 199 -7.25 -3.09 -1.15
CA ALA A 199 -6.86 -3.10 -2.56
C ALA A 199 -5.43 -2.58 -2.76
N ALA A 200 -5.03 -1.51 -2.08
CA ALA A 200 -3.68 -1.00 -2.15
C ALA A 200 -2.64 -2.03 -1.68
N MET A 201 -2.94 -2.77 -0.62
CA MET A 201 -2.03 -3.79 -0.10
C MET A 201 -1.98 -5.01 -1.02
N LEU A 202 -3.13 -5.54 -1.44
CA LEU A 202 -3.20 -6.71 -2.32
C LEU A 202 -2.56 -6.42 -3.67
N SER A 203 -2.79 -5.26 -4.28
CA SER A 203 -2.13 -4.88 -5.53
C SER A 203 -0.61 -4.80 -5.38
N SER A 204 -0.15 -4.24 -4.27
CA SER A 204 1.27 -4.14 -3.95
C SER A 204 1.94 -5.51 -3.76
N ILE A 205 1.20 -6.53 -3.30
CA ILE A 205 1.69 -7.90 -3.15
C ILE A 205 1.64 -8.65 -4.50
N LEU A 206 0.49 -8.61 -5.19
CA LEU A 206 0.24 -9.42 -6.38
C LEU A 206 1.03 -8.98 -7.60
N PHE A 207 1.18 -7.67 -7.80
CA PHE A 207 1.78 -7.10 -9.02
C PHE A 207 3.27 -6.80 -8.89
N PHE A 208 3.85 -6.98 -7.70
CA PHE A 208 5.29 -6.80 -7.50
C PHE A 208 6.11 -7.80 -8.31
N LYS A 209 7.14 -7.30 -9.00
CA LYS A 209 8.06 -8.11 -9.82
C LYS A 209 9.53 -7.88 -9.39
N PRO A 210 10.36 -8.93 -9.33
CA PRO A 210 9.99 -10.34 -9.49
C PRO A 210 9.09 -10.83 -8.34
N THR A 211 8.30 -11.87 -8.60
CA THR A 211 7.45 -12.46 -7.55
C THR A 211 8.29 -13.00 -6.39
N ASN A 212 7.69 -13.04 -5.24
CA ASN A 212 8.29 -13.56 -4.02
C ASN A 212 7.31 -14.51 -3.31
N TRP A 213 7.76 -15.14 -2.24
CA TRP A 213 6.98 -16.13 -1.51
C TRP A 213 5.57 -15.63 -1.13
N LEU A 214 5.41 -14.35 -0.73
CA LEU A 214 4.10 -13.79 -0.37
C LEU A 214 3.23 -13.56 -1.60
N SER A 215 3.82 -13.05 -2.70
CA SER A 215 3.12 -12.91 -3.99
C SER A 215 2.61 -14.25 -4.50
N ASP A 216 3.45 -15.30 -4.40
CA ASP A 216 3.08 -16.63 -4.87
C ASP A 216 1.96 -17.25 -4.01
N MET A 217 1.96 -17.01 -2.71
CA MET A 217 0.85 -17.40 -1.82
C MET A 217 -0.44 -16.64 -2.15
N ALA A 218 -0.36 -15.32 -2.36
CA ALA A 218 -1.53 -14.49 -2.67
C ALA A 218 -2.18 -14.88 -4.01
N LYS A 219 -1.39 -15.32 -5.01
CA LYS A 219 -1.90 -15.78 -6.30
C LYS A 219 -2.75 -17.05 -6.24
N ASN A 220 -2.68 -17.81 -5.16
CA ASN A 220 -3.55 -18.98 -4.97
C ASN A 220 -5.01 -18.61 -4.67
N HIS A 221 -5.30 -17.33 -4.45
CA HIS A 221 -6.65 -16.81 -4.20
C HIS A 221 -7.17 -16.06 -5.44
N GLU A 222 -7.96 -16.74 -6.27
CA GLU A 222 -8.49 -16.19 -7.53
C GLU A 222 -9.37 -14.94 -7.32
N VAL A 223 -10.00 -14.82 -6.15
CA VAL A 223 -10.83 -13.66 -5.80
C VAL A 223 -10.06 -12.34 -5.76
N PHE A 224 -8.75 -12.35 -5.48
CA PHE A 224 -7.98 -11.11 -5.36
C PHE A 224 -7.80 -10.34 -6.67
N PRO A 225 -7.34 -10.95 -7.79
CA PRO A 225 -7.28 -10.22 -9.05
C PRO A 225 -8.66 -9.77 -9.54
N GLU A 226 -9.71 -10.57 -9.34
CA GLU A 226 -11.08 -10.17 -9.69
C GLU A 226 -11.56 -8.97 -8.86
N TYR A 227 -11.29 -8.97 -7.55
CA TYR A 227 -11.59 -7.86 -6.66
C TYR A 227 -10.85 -6.58 -7.07
N LEU A 228 -9.54 -6.68 -7.37
CA LEU A 228 -8.76 -5.53 -7.84
C LEU A 228 -9.28 -4.98 -9.17
N GLY A 229 -9.74 -5.85 -10.07
CA GLY A 229 -10.44 -5.44 -11.30
C GLY A 229 -11.70 -4.62 -11.00
N ARG A 230 -12.57 -5.10 -10.10
CA ARG A 230 -13.78 -4.36 -9.69
C ARG A 230 -13.45 -3.01 -9.03
N VAL A 231 -12.39 -2.95 -8.22
CA VAL A 231 -11.93 -1.68 -7.61
C VAL A 231 -11.41 -0.72 -8.69
N SER A 232 -10.62 -1.21 -9.65
CA SER A 232 -10.13 -0.44 -10.79
C SER A 232 -11.29 0.18 -11.58
N ASP A 233 -12.26 -0.63 -12.01
CA ASP A 233 -13.43 -0.21 -12.77
C ASP A 233 -14.22 0.88 -12.01
N ARG A 234 -14.40 0.71 -10.69
CA ARG A 234 -15.16 1.64 -9.85
C ARG A 234 -14.46 3.00 -9.68
N LEU A 235 -13.14 3.04 -9.87
CA LEU A 235 -12.31 4.24 -9.78
C LEU A 235 -11.89 4.80 -11.14
N GLY A 236 -12.63 4.49 -12.22
CA GLY A 236 -12.37 5.00 -13.56
C GLY A 236 -11.15 4.37 -14.22
N ASP A 237 -11.08 3.04 -14.20
CA ASP A 237 -9.98 2.24 -14.77
C ASP A 237 -8.61 2.56 -14.15
N TYR A 238 -8.59 2.64 -12.80
CA TYR A 238 -7.36 2.92 -12.07
C TYR A 238 -6.31 1.84 -12.27
N GLU A 239 -5.15 2.22 -12.78
CA GLU A 239 -4.03 1.33 -13.04
C GLU A 239 -3.15 1.15 -11.80
N PHE A 240 -3.02 -0.07 -11.30
CA PHE A 240 -2.11 -0.44 -10.21
C PHE A 240 -0.69 -0.71 -10.68
N ILE A 241 -0.53 -1.05 -11.96
CA ILE A 241 0.74 -1.41 -12.59
C ILE A 241 1.23 -0.28 -13.49
N GLN A 242 2.53 -0.32 -13.76
CA GLN A 242 3.16 0.49 -14.79
C GLN A 242 3.43 -0.40 -16.01
N ASP A 243 3.08 0.11 -17.20
CA ASP A 243 3.45 -0.49 -18.49
C ASP A 243 4.97 -0.47 -18.75
#